data_db8f8f4517701aa8129c1e56ce5d4c73
#
_entry.id   db8f8f4517701aa8129c1e56ce5d4c73
#
_cell.length_a   1.000
_cell.length_b   1.000
_cell.length_c   1.000
_cell.angle_alpha   90.00
_cell.angle_beta   90.00
_cell.angle_gamma   90.00
#
_symmetry.space_group_name_H-M   'P 1'
#
loop_
_entity.id
_entity.type
_entity.pdbx_description
1 polymer ?
#
loop_
_entity_poly.entity_id
_entity_poly.type
_entity_poly.pdbx_seq_one_letter_code
_entity_poly.pdbx_strand_id
1 'polypeptide(L)'
;MNEILELQTGQVSFISGLMAGFALSVAVQVFRSKKTGAMATICFVLFTVSSLLFLVGLYIEVALSLRIAGLDQFTPELLNQITVIRPIGTSAATTALFVFIISIGLIGWLHSKLAGIITSLVAVITFIVIWVARSMIFSLGVTG
;
A
#
# COMPACT_ATOMS: atom_id res chain seq x y z
N MET A 1 -26.16 -1.25 0.53
CA MET A 1 -24.94 -1.92 1.00
C MET A 1 -23.97 -2.26 -0.15
N ASN A 2 -24.45 -2.67 -1.29
CA ASN A 2 -23.62 -2.98 -2.45
C ASN A 2 -22.89 -1.76 -3.02
N GLU A 3 -23.53 -0.60 -3.11
CA GLU A 3 -22.91 0.64 -3.61
C GLU A 3 -21.72 1.10 -2.78
N ILE A 4 -21.79 0.98 -1.44
CA ILE A 4 -20.71 1.36 -0.56
C ILE A 4 -19.52 0.40 -0.71
N LEU A 5 -19.78 -0.89 -0.89
CA LEU A 5 -18.76 -1.90 -1.11
C LEU A 5 -18.05 -1.71 -2.46
N GLU A 6 -18.80 -1.39 -3.51
CA GLU A 6 -18.26 -1.10 -4.84
C GLU A 6 -17.41 0.17 -4.85
N LEU A 7 -17.90 1.24 -4.20
CA LEU A 7 -17.14 2.48 -4.05
C LEU A 7 -15.84 2.28 -3.27
N GLN A 8 -15.87 1.55 -2.15
CA GLN A 8 -14.68 1.27 -1.35
C GLN A 8 -13.66 0.44 -2.14
N THR A 9 -14.11 -0.58 -2.83
CA THR A 9 -13.23 -1.46 -3.61
C THR A 9 -12.60 -0.71 -4.78
N GLY A 10 -13.38 0.14 -5.47
CA GLY A 10 -12.89 0.99 -6.55
C GLY A 10 -11.83 1.98 -6.09
N GLN A 11 -12.02 2.62 -4.94
CA GLN A 11 -11.05 3.57 -4.38
C GLN A 11 -9.74 2.90 -3.96
N VAL A 12 -9.80 1.76 -3.28
CA VAL A 12 -8.61 1.02 -2.87
C VAL A 12 -7.83 0.52 -4.08
N SER A 13 -8.51 0.01 -5.10
CA SER A 13 -7.88 -0.42 -6.35
C SER A 13 -7.19 0.73 -7.07
N PHE A 14 -7.86 1.88 -7.18
CA PHE A 14 -7.29 3.06 -7.83
C PHE A 14 -6.02 3.55 -7.12
N ILE A 15 -6.08 3.71 -5.79
CA ILE A 15 -4.94 4.16 -4.99
C ILE A 15 -3.80 3.15 -5.07
N SER A 16 -4.08 1.86 -4.96
CA SER A 16 -3.06 0.80 -5.04
C SER A 16 -2.37 0.77 -6.41
N GLY A 17 -3.13 0.93 -7.50
CA GLY A 17 -2.58 1.01 -8.85
C GLY A 17 -1.70 2.24 -9.06
N LEU A 18 -2.17 3.41 -8.60
CA LEU A 18 -1.41 4.65 -8.68
C LEU A 18 -0.11 4.54 -7.88
N MET A 19 -0.17 4.02 -6.65
CA MET A 19 0.99 3.86 -5.79
C MET A 19 1.98 2.83 -6.31
N ALA A 20 1.50 1.73 -6.91
CA ALA A 20 2.35 0.75 -7.55
C ALA A 20 3.15 1.36 -8.71
N GLY A 21 2.49 2.13 -9.58
CA GLY A 21 3.14 2.81 -10.69
C GLY A 21 4.14 3.86 -10.22
N PHE A 22 3.79 4.62 -9.19
CA PHE A 22 4.69 5.62 -8.61
C PHE A 22 5.93 4.99 -7.98
N ALA A 23 5.76 3.96 -7.16
CA ALA A 23 6.86 3.24 -6.52
C ALA A 23 7.80 2.62 -7.55
N LEU A 24 7.26 2.03 -8.62
CA LEU A 24 8.07 1.48 -9.71
C LEU A 24 8.83 2.57 -10.46
N SER A 25 8.20 3.72 -10.73
CA SER A 25 8.86 4.85 -11.36
C SER A 25 10.06 5.35 -10.56
N VAL A 26 9.91 5.45 -9.24
CA VAL A 26 11.01 5.84 -8.34
C VAL A 26 12.10 4.76 -8.33
N ALA A 27 11.74 3.48 -8.29
CA ALA A 27 12.70 2.38 -8.36
C ALA A 27 13.56 2.48 -9.64
N VAL A 28 12.93 2.71 -10.79
CA VAL A 28 13.65 2.88 -12.06
C VAL A 28 14.57 4.10 -12.03
N GLN A 29 14.14 5.21 -11.44
CA GLN A 29 14.98 6.40 -11.29
C GLN A 29 16.20 6.15 -10.40
N VAL A 30 16.02 5.44 -9.28
CA VAL A 30 17.13 5.03 -8.41
C VAL A 30 18.10 4.12 -9.15
N PHE A 31 17.58 3.16 -9.92
CA PHE A 31 18.40 2.26 -10.74
C PHE A 31 19.21 3.01 -11.82
N ARG A 32 18.60 4.01 -12.47
CA ARG A 32 19.26 4.83 -13.50
C ARG A 32 20.22 5.85 -12.92
N SER A 33 20.17 6.14 -11.62
CA SER A 33 21.11 7.06 -11.00
C SER A 33 22.51 6.45 -11.03
N LYS A 34 23.50 7.30 -11.36
CA LYS A 34 24.92 6.87 -11.36
C LYS A 34 25.50 6.59 -9.95
N LYS A 35 24.67 6.73 -8.93
CA LYS A 35 25.07 6.46 -7.54
C LYS A 35 25.06 4.95 -7.32
N THR A 36 26.22 4.36 -7.31
CA THR A 36 26.43 2.95 -6.99
C THR A 36 26.75 2.81 -5.50
N GLY A 37 26.15 1.81 -4.86
CA GLY A 37 26.41 1.52 -3.43
C GLY A 37 25.27 0.73 -2.81
N ALA A 38 25.55 0.14 -1.65
CA ALA A 38 24.59 -0.68 -0.92
C ALA A 38 23.26 0.09 -0.65
N MET A 39 23.33 1.38 -0.32
CA MET A 39 22.15 2.19 -0.06
C MET A 39 21.25 2.36 -1.28
N ALA A 40 21.83 2.57 -2.49
CA ALA A 40 21.05 2.66 -3.72
C ALA A 40 20.35 1.33 -4.03
N THR A 41 21.05 0.21 -3.82
CA THR A 41 20.47 -1.14 -4.00
C THR A 41 19.32 -1.37 -3.02
N ILE A 42 19.50 -1.03 -1.75
CA ILE A 42 18.45 -1.17 -0.73
C ILE A 42 17.21 -0.34 -1.10
N CYS A 43 17.39 0.93 -1.47
CA CYS A 43 16.28 1.77 -1.92
C CYS A 43 15.56 1.18 -3.14
N PHE A 44 16.31 0.72 -4.14
CA PHE A 44 15.74 0.08 -5.32
C PHE A 44 14.89 -1.14 -4.95
N VAL A 45 15.43 -2.04 -4.13
CA VAL A 45 14.73 -3.26 -3.69
C VAL A 45 13.47 -2.90 -2.91
N LEU A 46 13.55 -1.97 -1.97
CA LEU A 46 12.39 -1.57 -1.15
C LEU A 46 11.28 -0.94 -1.99
N PHE A 47 11.59 -0.05 -2.93
CA PHE A 47 10.58 0.50 -3.83
C PHE A 47 9.99 -0.55 -4.74
N THR A 48 10.79 -1.50 -5.23
CA THR A 48 10.30 -2.62 -6.04
C THR A 48 9.38 -3.54 -5.25
N VAL A 49 9.75 -3.91 -4.04
CA VAL A 49 8.93 -4.73 -3.14
C VAL A 49 7.61 -4.03 -2.82
N SER A 50 7.67 -2.73 -2.48
CA SER A 50 6.47 -1.93 -2.25
C SER A 50 5.54 -1.92 -3.46
N SER A 51 6.09 -1.69 -4.67
CA SER A 51 5.31 -1.72 -5.91
C SER A 51 4.61 -3.06 -6.13
N LEU A 52 5.33 -4.16 -5.95
CA LEU A 52 4.77 -5.51 -6.13
C LEU A 52 3.68 -5.82 -5.09
N LEU A 53 3.86 -5.39 -3.85
CA LEU A 53 2.83 -5.56 -2.81
C LEU A 53 1.58 -4.74 -3.12
N PHE A 54 1.71 -3.52 -3.65
CA PHE A 54 0.56 -2.75 -4.12
C PHE A 54 -0.16 -3.43 -5.28
N LEU A 55 0.58 -4.04 -6.23
CA LEU A 55 -0.01 -4.80 -7.32
C LEU A 55 -0.76 -6.04 -6.83
N VAL A 56 -0.25 -6.74 -5.83
CA VAL A 56 -0.97 -7.86 -5.20
C VAL A 56 -2.26 -7.38 -4.56
N GLY A 57 -2.23 -6.29 -3.80
CA GLY A 57 -3.43 -5.68 -3.22
C GLY A 57 -4.44 -5.29 -4.30
N LEU A 58 -3.99 -4.60 -5.36
CA LEU A 58 -4.82 -4.22 -6.51
C LEU A 58 -5.48 -5.45 -7.15
N TYR A 59 -4.69 -6.49 -7.43
CA TYR A 59 -5.20 -7.70 -8.08
C TYR A 59 -6.30 -8.37 -7.25
N ILE A 60 -6.09 -8.50 -5.94
CA ILE A 60 -7.08 -9.12 -5.03
C ILE A 60 -8.37 -8.28 -5.02
N GLU A 61 -8.28 -6.97 -4.91
CA GLU A 61 -9.45 -6.09 -4.88
C GLU A 61 -10.21 -6.11 -6.22
N VAL A 62 -9.52 -6.05 -7.36
CA VAL A 62 -10.15 -6.12 -8.68
C VAL A 62 -10.79 -7.48 -8.91
N ALA A 63 -10.11 -8.58 -8.54
CA ALA A 63 -10.66 -9.92 -8.69
C ALA A 63 -11.92 -10.14 -7.85
N LEU A 64 -11.94 -9.60 -6.62
CA LEU A 64 -13.12 -9.61 -5.76
C LEU A 64 -14.26 -8.79 -6.35
N SER A 65 -13.98 -7.58 -6.85
CA SER A 65 -14.99 -6.72 -7.48
C SER A 65 -15.66 -7.41 -8.66
N LEU A 66 -14.87 -8.02 -9.55
CA LEU A 66 -15.40 -8.72 -10.73
C LEU A 66 -16.26 -9.93 -10.33
N ARG A 67 -15.86 -10.64 -9.27
CA ARG A 67 -16.66 -11.76 -8.75
C ARG A 67 -17.98 -11.30 -8.16
N ILE A 68 -17.98 -10.20 -7.41
CA ILE A 68 -19.17 -9.65 -6.78
C ILE A 68 -20.13 -9.08 -7.82
N ALA A 69 -19.62 -8.38 -8.84
CA ALA A 69 -20.43 -7.76 -9.90
C ALA A 69 -21.19 -8.79 -10.78
N GLY A 70 -20.71 -10.03 -10.86
CA GLY A 70 -21.32 -11.10 -11.65
C GLY A 70 -22.37 -11.95 -10.90
N LEU A 71 -22.76 -11.60 -9.68
CA LEU A 71 -23.61 -12.40 -8.82
C LEU A 71 -24.93 -11.72 -8.52
N ASP A 72 -26.03 -12.34 -8.96
CA ASP A 72 -27.40 -11.89 -8.65
C ASP A 72 -27.83 -12.21 -7.21
N GLN A 73 -27.17 -13.14 -6.53
CA GLN A 73 -27.48 -13.54 -5.15
C GLN A 73 -26.22 -13.88 -4.35
N PHE A 74 -26.15 -13.35 -3.13
CA PHE A 74 -25.09 -13.66 -2.16
C PHE A 74 -25.43 -14.92 -1.37
N THR A 75 -24.69 -16.00 -1.59
CA THR A 75 -24.77 -17.19 -0.76
C THR A 75 -23.93 -17.02 0.52
N PRO A 76 -24.35 -17.62 1.67
CA PRO A 76 -23.57 -17.53 2.92
C PRO A 76 -22.12 -18.06 2.79
N GLU A 77 -21.90 -19.05 1.95
CA GLU A 77 -20.57 -19.59 1.65
C GLU A 77 -19.67 -18.57 0.95
N LEU A 78 -20.22 -17.82 0.01
CA LEU A 78 -19.50 -16.78 -0.71
C LEU A 78 -19.10 -15.61 0.21
N LEU A 79 -20.00 -15.19 1.10
CA LEU A 79 -19.73 -14.18 2.11
C LEU A 79 -18.58 -14.60 3.02
N ASN A 80 -18.52 -15.87 3.40
CA ASN A 80 -17.44 -16.40 4.23
C ASN A 80 -16.08 -16.40 3.48
N GLN A 81 -16.07 -16.71 2.19
CA GLN A 81 -14.87 -16.64 1.37
C GLN A 81 -14.37 -15.19 1.20
N ILE A 82 -15.27 -14.23 0.98
CA ILE A 82 -14.93 -12.81 0.86
C ILE A 82 -14.32 -12.27 2.16
N THR A 83 -14.87 -12.66 3.32
CA THR A 83 -14.36 -12.24 4.64
C THR A 83 -12.96 -12.77 4.93
N VAL A 84 -12.55 -13.88 4.32
CA VAL A 84 -11.20 -14.44 4.47
C VAL A 84 -10.19 -13.80 3.50
N ILE A 85 -10.61 -13.55 2.25
CA ILE A 85 -9.69 -13.06 1.20
C ILE A 85 -9.48 -11.55 1.28
N ARG A 86 -10.49 -10.77 1.62
CA ARG A 86 -10.41 -9.31 1.69
C ARG A 86 -9.34 -8.78 2.66
N PRO A 87 -9.18 -9.33 3.88
CA PRO A 87 -8.11 -8.93 4.79
C PRO A 87 -6.71 -9.12 4.21
N ILE A 88 -6.50 -10.11 3.34
CA ILE A 88 -5.20 -10.37 2.69
C ILE A 88 -4.84 -9.22 1.75
N GLY A 89 -5.76 -8.78 0.89
CA GLY A 89 -5.55 -7.64 -0.01
C GLY A 89 -5.28 -6.35 0.75
N THR A 90 -6.09 -6.07 1.76
CA THR A 90 -5.95 -4.87 2.61
C THR A 90 -4.65 -4.88 3.41
N SER A 91 -4.23 -6.04 3.94
CA SER A 91 -2.97 -6.16 4.67
C SER A 91 -1.76 -6.01 3.75
N ALA A 92 -1.83 -6.55 2.53
CA ALA A 92 -0.78 -6.38 1.52
C ALA A 92 -0.61 -4.89 1.16
N ALA A 93 -1.71 -4.18 0.88
CA ALA A 93 -1.68 -2.76 0.57
C ALA A 93 -1.16 -1.91 1.76
N THR A 94 -1.56 -2.24 2.98
CA THR A 94 -1.08 -1.56 4.20
C THR A 94 0.41 -1.79 4.41
N THR A 95 0.87 -3.02 4.25
CA THR A 95 2.30 -3.35 4.35
C THR A 95 3.10 -2.65 3.27
N ALA A 96 2.59 -2.62 2.03
CA ALA A 96 3.19 -1.88 0.94
C ALA A 96 3.36 -0.39 1.26
N LEU A 97 2.36 0.23 1.87
CA LEU A 97 2.39 1.63 2.28
C LEU A 97 3.51 1.88 3.30
N PHE A 98 3.66 1.03 4.30
CA PHE A 98 4.73 1.17 5.29
C PHE A 98 6.11 0.98 4.67
N VAL A 99 6.30 -0.03 3.82
CA VAL A 99 7.55 -0.23 3.08
C VAL A 99 7.87 0.98 2.21
N PHE A 100 6.86 1.55 1.55
CA PHE A 100 7.00 2.74 0.73
C PHE A 100 7.46 3.96 1.54
N ILE A 101 6.87 4.22 2.71
CA ILE A 101 7.25 5.32 3.60
C ILE A 101 8.71 5.16 4.08
N ILE A 102 9.10 3.95 4.47
CA ILE A 102 10.48 3.64 4.84
C ILE A 102 11.44 3.93 3.66
N SER A 103 11.05 3.54 2.47
CA SER A 103 11.83 3.77 1.25
C SER A 103 12.02 5.25 0.97
N ILE A 104 10.98 6.07 1.15
CA ILE A 104 11.07 7.54 1.04
C ILE A 104 12.04 8.10 2.09
N GLY A 105 11.97 7.63 3.33
CA GLY A 105 12.91 8.05 4.38
C GLY A 105 14.36 7.77 4.00
N LEU A 106 14.62 6.64 3.37
CA LEU A 106 15.98 6.23 2.99
C LEU A 106 16.50 6.94 1.73
N ILE A 107 15.64 7.30 0.78
CA ILE A 107 16.08 7.92 -0.48
C ILE A 107 16.79 9.26 -0.25
N GLY A 108 16.44 10.00 0.80
CA GLY A 108 17.10 11.25 1.16
C GLY A 108 18.58 11.09 1.44
N TRP A 109 18.99 9.94 2.00
CA TRP A 109 20.40 9.64 2.28
C TRP A 109 21.24 9.44 1.03
N LEU A 110 20.63 9.14 -0.10
CA LEU A 110 21.30 9.10 -1.40
C LEU A 110 21.72 10.48 -1.88
N HIS A 111 21.01 11.52 -1.46
CA HIS A 111 21.29 12.88 -1.90
C HIS A 111 22.32 13.60 -0.99
N SER A 112 22.01 13.70 0.29
CA SER A 112 22.91 14.30 1.29
C SER A 112 22.50 13.85 2.71
N LYS A 113 23.42 14.01 3.67
CA LYS A 113 23.13 13.71 5.09
C LYS A 113 21.96 14.56 5.63
N LEU A 114 21.91 15.85 5.25
CA LEU A 114 20.84 16.75 5.68
C LEU A 114 19.48 16.33 5.10
N ALA A 115 19.42 16.02 3.79
CA ALA A 115 18.22 15.51 3.15
C ALA A 115 17.76 14.19 3.77
N GLY A 116 18.69 13.28 4.09
CA GLY A 116 18.41 12.02 4.77
C GLY A 116 17.76 12.22 6.14
N ILE A 117 18.26 13.15 6.95
CA ILE A 117 17.69 13.44 8.26
C ILE A 117 16.26 13.99 8.11
N ILE A 118 16.07 14.97 7.22
CA ILE A 118 14.75 15.60 7.00
C ILE A 118 13.74 14.57 6.51
N THR A 119 14.08 13.79 5.48
CA THR A 119 13.17 12.78 4.91
C THR A 119 12.85 11.65 5.89
N SER A 120 13.83 11.23 6.70
CA SER A 120 13.61 10.23 7.75
C SER A 120 12.68 10.77 8.84
N LEU A 121 12.84 12.03 9.25
CA LEU A 121 11.96 12.65 10.25
C LEU A 121 10.52 12.77 9.74
N VAL A 122 10.34 13.22 8.51
CA VAL A 122 9.01 13.29 7.87
C VAL A 122 8.38 11.89 7.73
N ALA A 123 9.16 10.88 7.34
CA ALA A 123 8.70 9.50 7.25
C ALA A 123 8.23 8.96 8.61
N VAL A 124 8.97 9.21 9.67
CA VAL A 124 8.58 8.81 11.04
C VAL A 124 7.30 9.50 11.49
N ILE A 125 7.17 10.80 11.26
CA ILE A 125 5.93 11.55 11.58
C ILE A 125 4.74 10.95 10.80
N THR A 126 4.91 10.71 9.51
CA THR A 126 3.86 10.12 8.66
C THR A 126 3.47 8.73 9.17
N PHE A 127 4.45 7.91 9.54
CA PHE A 127 4.21 6.59 10.11
C PHE A 127 3.38 6.66 11.40
N ILE A 128 3.73 7.57 12.32
CA ILE A 128 3.00 7.77 13.57
C ILE A 128 1.57 8.23 13.30
N VAL A 129 1.36 9.18 12.40
CA VAL A 129 0.02 9.68 12.04
C VAL A 129 -0.85 8.56 11.48
N ILE A 130 -0.33 7.75 10.55
CA ILE A 130 -1.07 6.60 9.99
C ILE A 130 -1.38 5.57 11.07
N TRP A 131 -0.42 5.29 11.95
CA TRP A 131 -0.62 4.34 13.05
C TRP A 131 -1.71 4.80 14.01
N VAL A 132 -1.71 6.08 14.40
CA VAL A 132 -2.73 6.67 15.27
C VAL A 132 -4.10 6.65 14.57
N ALA A 133 -4.18 7.09 13.31
CA ALA A 133 -5.42 7.06 12.55
C ALA A 133 -6.00 5.64 12.45
N ARG A 134 -5.15 4.65 12.18
CA ARG A 134 -5.55 3.25 12.15
C ARG A 134 -6.10 2.79 13.51
N SER A 135 -5.43 3.10 14.62
CA SER A 135 -5.88 2.71 15.96
C SER A 135 -7.22 3.35 16.31
N MET A 136 -7.45 4.60 15.92
CA MET A 136 -8.73 5.29 16.12
C MET A 136 -9.86 4.64 15.31
N ILE A 137 -9.60 4.28 14.04
CA ILE A 137 -10.59 3.61 13.19
C ILE A 137 -10.98 2.25 13.77
N PHE A 138 -10.01 1.47 14.28
CA PHE A 138 -10.28 0.20 14.93
C PHE A 138 -11.09 0.33 16.22
N SER A 139 -10.90 1.42 16.99
CA SER A 139 -11.66 1.67 18.21
C SER A 139 -13.14 2.03 17.94
N LEU A 140 -13.46 2.62 16.78
CA LEU A 140 -14.83 2.93 16.39
C LEU A 140 -15.65 1.69 16.01
N GLY A 141 -15.00 0.59 15.62
CA GLY A 141 -15.67 -0.68 15.24
C GLY A 141 -16.11 -1.55 16.42
N VAL A 142 -15.73 -1.22 17.65
CA VAL A 142 -16.02 -2.04 18.85
C VAL A 142 -17.28 -1.56 19.60
N THR A 143 -17.87 -0.43 19.22
CA THR A 143 -19.03 0.17 19.89
C THR A 143 -20.35 0.01 19.11
N GLY A 144 -20.43 -0.96 18.17
CA GLY A 144 -21.66 -1.25 17.43
C GLY A 144 -22.21 -2.62 17.67
#